data_c6ed38623aac9512a7f85b53cc4b9e9c
#
_entry.id   c6ed38623aac9512a7f85b53cc4b9e9c
#
_cell.length_a   1.000
_cell.length_b   1.000
_cell.length_c   1.000
_cell.angle_alpha   90.00
_cell.angle_beta   90.00
_cell.angle_gamma   90.00
#
_symmetry.space_group_name_H-M   'P 1'
#
loop_
_entity.id
_entity.type
_entity.pdbx_description
1 polymer ?
#
loop_
_entity_poly.entity_id
_entity_poly.type
_entity_poly.pdbx_seq_one_letter_code
_entity_poly.pdbx_strand_id
1 'polypeptide(L)'
;MPLVINGQTIDDAVIDQEFSAIKAHYESLGSMSCCERDGEFRGYARDNITFRALLTQEAQRIIPTPKTEDVSEAYDKLKEEHGGSDQFYANAGLSPEQDELIRRDLSLNLQVETLRADACKALPVPNEAECRQFYNSNLDQFSDEDEVRASHIFKSIREVEKREAIFKALCEVRQQLVDGACFAEAAKQHSDKPEEEIDLGFFKRGELMDEFEVVTFSMKEGEVSPVFCTQNGFHLAKVTGRKAGQPKPFESVRSEIESELTAQRHDAKLEELVDALKKTANIEYTEPGDGFDEHEHD
;
A
#
# COMPACT_ATOMS: atom_id res chain seq x y z
N MET A 1 -8.24 14.35 24.90
CA MET A 1 -9.64 14.82 25.11
C MET A 1 -10.46 14.44 23.91
N PRO A 2 -11.74 14.11 24.09
CA PRO A 2 -12.54 13.55 23.04
C PRO A 2 -12.80 14.54 21.90
N LEU A 3 -12.84 14.04 20.67
CA LEU A 3 -13.36 14.74 19.51
C LEU A 3 -14.89 14.80 19.62
N VAL A 4 -15.47 16.00 19.55
CA VAL A 4 -16.93 16.17 19.58
C VAL A 4 -17.39 16.78 18.25
N ILE A 5 -18.36 16.13 17.59
CA ILE A 5 -18.88 16.55 16.30
C ILE A 5 -20.42 16.70 16.42
N ASN A 6 -20.91 17.93 16.33
CA ASN A 6 -22.35 18.25 16.49
C ASN A 6 -22.95 17.67 17.80
N GLY A 7 -22.17 17.70 18.88
CA GLY A 7 -22.56 17.18 20.19
C GLY A 7 -22.40 15.66 20.36
N GLN A 8 -21.98 14.94 19.34
CA GLN A 8 -21.63 13.52 19.42
C GLN A 8 -20.16 13.38 19.82
N THR A 9 -19.90 12.79 20.98
CA THR A 9 -18.54 12.50 21.45
C THR A 9 -18.02 11.25 20.76
N ILE A 10 -16.82 11.35 20.20
CA ILE A 10 -16.07 10.23 19.63
C ILE A 10 -15.08 9.75 20.69
N ASP A 11 -15.04 8.43 20.93
CA ASP A 11 -14.13 7.82 21.86
C ASP A 11 -12.68 7.93 21.36
N ASP A 12 -11.76 8.26 22.26
CA ASP A 12 -10.32 8.33 21.96
C ASP A 12 -9.79 7.00 21.42
N ALA A 13 -10.36 5.87 21.85
CA ALA A 13 -10.02 4.54 21.36
C ALA A 13 -10.26 4.40 19.83
N VAL A 14 -11.29 5.06 19.29
CA VAL A 14 -11.56 5.05 17.85
C VAL A 14 -10.49 5.84 17.09
N ILE A 15 -10.03 6.96 17.67
CA ILE A 15 -8.94 7.77 17.11
C ILE A 15 -7.63 7.00 17.13
N ASP A 16 -7.33 6.32 18.23
CA ASP A 16 -6.11 5.53 18.37
C ASP A 16 -6.10 4.32 17.43
N GLN A 17 -7.24 3.69 17.20
CA GLN A 17 -7.37 2.61 16.22
C GLN A 17 -7.11 3.10 14.79
N GLU A 18 -7.73 4.22 14.38
CA GLU A 18 -7.54 4.81 13.06
C GLU A 18 -6.07 5.27 12.87
N PHE A 19 -5.49 5.91 13.88
CA PHE A 19 -4.08 6.29 13.89
C PHE A 19 -3.17 5.08 13.69
N SER A 20 -3.43 3.97 14.40
CA SER A 20 -2.64 2.75 14.28
C SER A 20 -2.75 2.13 12.88
N ALA A 21 -3.93 2.16 12.28
CA ALA A 21 -4.16 1.68 10.92
C ALA A 21 -3.40 2.54 9.87
N ILE A 22 -3.44 3.87 10.01
CA ILE A 22 -2.71 4.79 9.14
C ILE A 22 -1.20 4.52 9.26
N LYS A 23 -0.69 4.44 10.50
CA LYS A 23 0.73 4.19 10.75
C LYS A 23 1.20 2.87 10.14
N ALA A 24 0.48 1.79 10.35
CA ALA A 24 0.77 0.48 9.76
C ALA A 24 0.76 0.52 8.22
N HIS A 25 -0.16 1.28 7.62
CA HIS A 25 -0.20 1.46 6.18
C HIS A 25 1.07 2.14 5.64
N TYR A 26 1.51 3.25 6.25
CA TYR A 26 2.75 3.93 5.85
C TYR A 26 3.99 3.07 6.08
N GLU A 27 4.03 2.28 7.15
CA GLU A 27 5.11 1.31 7.41
C GLU A 27 5.17 0.22 6.32
N SER A 28 4.03 -0.29 5.88
CA SER A 28 3.96 -1.29 4.81
C SER A 28 4.46 -0.77 3.45
N LEU A 29 4.39 0.54 3.22
CA LEU A 29 4.93 1.21 2.03
C LEU A 29 6.44 1.51 2.13
N GLY A 30 7.13 1.01 3.16
CA GLY A 30 8.56 1.24 3.38
C GLY A 30 8.90 2.66 3.85
N SER A 31 7.90 3.45 4.21
CA SER A 31 8.11 4.75 4.83
C SER A 31 8.51 4.52 6.29
N MET A 32 9.70 4.99 6.71
CA MET A 32 10.07 4.94 8.12
C MET A 32 9.07 5.79 8.92
N SER A 33 8.24 5.14 9.74
CA SER A 33 7.38 5.85 10.67
C SER A 33 8.23 6.27 11.88
N CYS A 34 8.76 7.47 11.77
CA CYS A 34 9.41 8.14 12.90
C CYS A 34 8.33 8.70 13.82
N CYS A 35 8.51 8.60 15.13
CA CYS A 35 7.60 9.19 16.13
C CYS A 35 7.38 10.70 15.92
N GLU A 36 8.26 11.38 15.22
CA GLU A 36 8.11 12.78 14.81
C GLU A 36 6.89 13.04 13.92
N ARG A 37 6.37 12.00 13.20
CA ARG A 37 5.17 12.10 12.36
C ARG A 37 3.88 11.64 13.05
N ASP A 38 3.95 11.22 14.30
CA ASP A 38 2.76 10.73 15.03
C ASP A 38 1.69 11.83 15.17
N GLY A 39 2.08 13.08 15.32
CA GLY A 39 1.15 14.23 15.33
C GLY A 39 0.42 14.41 13.99
N GLU A 40 1.11 14.26 12.86
CA GLU A 40 0.55 14.31 11.52
C GLU A 40 -0.45 13.16 11.30
N PHE A 41 -0.07 11.93 11.65
CA PHE A 41 -0.94 10.75 11.51
C PHE A 41 -2.17 10.82 12.41
N ARG A 42 -2.05 11.39 13.61
CA ARG A 42 -3.22 11.68 14.46
C ARG A 42 -4.13 12.75 13.85
N GLY A 43 -3.56 13.73 13.14
CA GLY A 43 -4.32 14.67 12.33
C GLY A 43 -5.15 13.97 11.27
N TYR A 44 -4.53 13.11 10.46
CA TYR A 44 -5.23 12.31 9.44
C TYR A 44 -6.31 11.41 10.04
N ALA A 45 -6.05 10.78 11.19
CA ALA A 45 -7.05 9.95 11.87
C ALA A 45 -8.29 10.77 12.27
N ARG A 46 -8.10 11.96 12.82
CA ARG A 46 -9.21 12.86 13.17
C ARG A 46 -10.00 13.33 11.94
N ASP A 47 -9.29 13.67 10.87
CA ASP A 47 -9.92 14.10 9.63
C ASP A 47 -10.76 12.98 9.01
N ASN A 48 -10.25 11.76 8.97
CA ASN A 48 -10.97 10.58 8.50
C ASN A 48 -12.24 10.30 9.34
N ILE A 49 -12.11 10.38 10.66
CA ILE A 49 -13.22 10.17 11.57
C ILE A 49 -14.26 11.28 11.42
N THR A 50 -13.81 12.53 11.31
CA THR A 50 -14.70 13.68 11.07
C THR A 50 -15.47 13.53 9.78
N PHE A 51 -14.78 13.13 8.70
CA PHE A 51 -15.39 12.85 7.40
C PHE A 51 -16.50 11.79 7.52
N ARG A 52 -16.19 10.64 8.15
CA ARG A 52 -17.16 9.55 8.35
C ARG A 52 -18.34 9.98 9.24
N ALA A 53 -18.07 10.68 10.33
CA ALA A 53 -19.11 11.11 11.26
C ALA A 53 -20.08 12.10 10.59
N LEU A 54 -19.58 13.08 9.85
CA LEU A 54 -20.40 14.06 9.16
C LEU A 54 -21.28 13.42 8.07
N LEU A 55 -20.72 12.50 7.28
CA LEU A 55 -21.50 11.73 6.30
C LEU A 55 -22.58 10.89 6.98
N THR A 56 -22.27 10.23 8.08
CA THR A 56 -23.23 9.41 8.83
C THR A 56 -24.37 10.26 9.39
N GLN A 57 -24.04 11.40 10.00
CA GLN A 57 -25.05 12.34 10.54
C GLN A 57 -25.93 12.91 9.44
N GLU A 58 -25.35 13.26 8.29
CA GLU A 58 -26.11 13.75 7.15
C GLU A 58 -26.99 12.66 6.54
N ALA A 59 -26.48 11.44 6.41
CA ALA A 59 -27.25 10.30 5.94
C ALA A 59 -28.47 10.03 6.86
N GLN A 60 -28.27 10.03 8.18
CA GLN A 60 -29.35 9.89 9.15
C GLN A 60 -30.40 11.02 9.04
N ARG A 61 -29.94 12.22 8.69
CA ARG A 61 -30.83 13.41 8.59
C ARG A 61 -31.73 13.37 7.36
N ILE A 62 -31.22 12.92 6.21
CA ILE A 62 -31.92 13.06 4.92
C ILE A 62 -32.34 11.74 4.27
N ILE A 63 -31.69 10.64 4.59
CA ILE A 63 -32.00 9.32 4.02
C ILE A 63 -32.97 8.59 4.96
N PRO A 64 -34.10 8.09 4.48
CA PRO A 64 -35.03 7.29 5.28
C PRO A 64 -34.35 6.07 5.87
N THR A 65 -34.79 5.67 7.07
CA THR A 65 -34.29 4.41 7.68
C THR A 65 -34.62 3.23 6.75
N PRO A 66 -33.65 2.37 6.42
CA PRO A 66 -33.85 1.19 5.59
C PRO A 66 -34.91 0.25 6.19
N LYS A 67 -35.60 -0.47 5.33
CA LYS A 67 -36.58 -1.47 5.78
C LYS A 67 -35.84 -2.63 6.49
N THR A 68 -36.55 -3.29 7.40
CA THR A 68 -36.01 -4.43 8.13
C THR A 68 -35.58 -5.56 7.18
N GLU A 69 -36.26 -5.73 6.07
CA GLU A 69 -35.99 -6.70 5.04
C GLU A 69 -34.63 -6.40 4.38
N ASP A 70 -34.37 -5.14 4.01
CA ASP A 70 -33.11 -4.72 3.36
C ASP A 70 -31.92 -4.92 4.30
N VAL A 71 -32.08 -4.58 5.59
CA VAL A 71 -31.06 -4.80 6.62
C VAL A 71 -30.80 -6.30 6.84
N SER A 72 -31.86 -7.13 6.79
CA SER A 72 -31.70 -8.58 6.95
C SER A 72 -30.98 -9.20 5.77
N GLU A 73 -31.31 -8.79 4.54
CA GLU A 73 -30.62 -9.25 3.33
C GLU A 73 -29.12 -8.84 3.36
N ALA A 74 -28.82 -7.60 3.72
CA ALA A 74 -27.43 -7.14 3.88
C ALA A 74 -26.67 -7.93 4.95
N TYR A 75 -27.35 -8.29 6.05
CA TYR A 75 -26.77 -9.06 7.12
C TYR A 75 -26.47 -10.51 6.71
N ASP A 76 -27.40 -11.14 6.00
CA ASP A 76 -27.22 -12.50 5.51
C ASP A 76 -26.07 -12.56 4.48
N LYS A 77 -26.01 -11.57 3.57
CA LYS A 77 -24.91 -11.41 2.62
C LYS A 77 -23.55 -11.26 3.32
N LEU A 78 -23.49 -10.40 4.34
CA LEU A 78 -22.27 -10.20 5.15
C LEU A 78 -21.78 -11.50 5.78
N LYS A 79 -22.69 -12.33 6.30
CA LYS A 79 -22.35 -13.65 6.85
C LYS A 79 -21.84 -14.61 5.78
N GLU A 80 -22.45 -14.62 4.60
CA GLU A 80 -22.02 -15.48 3.48
C GLU A 80 -20.62 -15.11 2.99
N GLU A 81 -20.32 -13.81 2.84
CA GLU A 81 -19.00 -13.31 2.44
C GLU A 81 -17.90 -13.70 3.43
N HIS A 82 -18.23 -13.90 4.69
CA HIS A 82 -17.29 -14.31 5.75
C HIS A 82 -17.30 -15.82 6.05
N GLY A 83 -17.85 -16.63 5.15
CA GLY A 83 -17.83 -18.10 5.26
C GLY A 83 -18.95 -18.70 6.09
N GLY A 84 -20.03 -17.97 6.30
CA GLY A 84 -21.21 -18.39 7.07
C GLY A 84 -21.21 -17.87 8.51
N SER A 85 -22.33 -18.10 9.20
CA SER A 85 -22.58 -17.52 10.52
C SER A 85 -21.49 -17.82 11.54
N ASP A 86 -21.06 -19.08 11.64
CA ASP A 86 -20.09 -19.47 12.68
C ASP A 86 -18.72 -18.82 12.45
N GLN A 87 -18.28 -18.75 11.19
CA GLN A 87 -17.00 -18.16 10.80
C GLN A 87 -17.01 -16.64 10.91
N PHE A 88 -18.15 -16.03 10.57
CA PHE A 88 -18.37 -14.58 10.74
C PHE A 88 -18.16 -14.15 12.20
N TYR A 89 -18.83 -14.79 13.15
CA TYR A 89 -18.66 -14.44 14.56
C TYR A 89 -17.25 -14.70 15.07
N ALA A 90 -16.65 -15.83 14.69
CA ALA A 90 -15.30 -16.18 15.10
C ALA A 90 -14.25 -15.17 14.57
N ASN A 91 -14.34 -14.80 13.30
CA ASN A 91 -13.40 -13.85 12.65
C ASN A 91 -13.57 -12.42 13.17
N ALA A 92 -14.80 -12.00 13.45
CA ALA A 92 -15.09 -10.67 13.95
C ALA A 92 -14.91 -10.51 15.47
N GLY A 93 -14.69 -11.62 16.21
CA GLY A 93 -14.65 -11.60 17.67
C GLY A 93 -15.98 -11.19 18.29
N LEU A 94 -17.09 -11.49 17.61
CA LEU A 94 -18.46 -11.12 17.98
C LEU A 94 -19.23 -12.36 18.45
N SER A 95 -20.44 -12.13 19.00
CA SER A 95 -21.37 -13.18 19.37
C SER A 95 -22.77 -12.88 18.83
N PRO A 96 -23.65 -13.90 18.71
CA PRO A 96 -25.03 -13.70 18.30
C PRO A 96 -25.83 -12.73 19.19
N GLU A 97 -25.39 -12.50 20.42
CA GLU A 97 -26.01 -11.54 21.35
C GLU A 97 -25.85 -10.09 20.86
N GLN A 98 -24.90 -9.84 19.96
CA GLN A 98 -24.61 -8.53 19.37
C GLN A 98 -25.34 -8.28 18.05
N ASP A 99 -26.20 -9.19 17.62
CA ASP A 99 -26.93 -9.10 16.32
C ASP A 99 -27.68 -7.79 16.15
N GLU A 100 -28.31 -7.29 17.20
CA GLU A 100 -29.03 -6.00 17.14
C GLU A 100 -28.06 -4.83 16.87
N LEU A 101 -26.89 -4.85 17.49
CA LEU A 101 -25.85 -3.84 17.26
C LEU A 101 -25.36 -3.90 15.81
N ILE A 102 -25.05 -5.10 15.32
CA ILE A 102 -24.59 -5.30 13.94
C ILE A 102 -25.65 -4.83 12.93
N ARG A 103 -26.93 -5.17 13.16
CA ARG A 103 -28.03 -4.74 12.29
C ARG A 103 -28.22 -3.22 12.31
N ARG A 104 -28.05 -2.60 13.47
CA ARG A 104 -28.07 -1.13 13.58
C ARG A 104 -26.96 -0.48 12.76
N ASP A 105 -25.73 -0.99 12.87
CA ASP A 105 -24.59 -0.48 12.13
C ASP A 105 -24.76 -0.71 10.62
N LEU A 106 -25.29 -1.86 10.21
CA LEU A 106 -25.66 -2.12 8.81
C LEU A 106 -26.72 -1.14 8.31
N SER A 107 -27.72 -0.83 9.11
CA SER A 107 -28.76 0.15 8.75
C SER A 107 -28.13 1.54 8.52
N LEU A 108 -27.20 1.96 9.36
CA LEU A 108 -26.46 3.22 9.18
C LEU A 108 -25.59 3.19 7.92
N ASN A 109 -24.89 2.09 7.68
CA ASN A 109 -24.06 1.93 6.48
C ASN A 109 -24.92 1.99 5.21
N LEU A 110 -26.07 1.34 5.16
CA LEU A 110 -27.02 1.42 4.03
C LEU A 110 -27.50 2.86 3.78
N GLN A 111 -27.76 3.65 4.83
CA GLN A 111 -28.10 5.05 4.68
C GLN A 111 -26.93 5.86 4.09
N VAL A 112 -25.70 5.63 4.57
CA VAL A 112 -24.50 6.31 4.05
C VAL A 112 -24.25 5.93 2.60
N GLU A 113 -24.38 4.65 2.22
CA GLU A 113 -24.24 4.21 0.83
C GLU A 113 -25.31 4.82 -0.08
N THR A 114 -26.54 4.95 0.41
CA THR A 114 -27.61 5.64 -0.33
C THR A 114 -27.27 7.12 -0.52
N LEU A 115 -26.81 7.80 0.53
CA LEU A 115 -26.36 9.20 0.45
C LEU A 115 -25.26 9.38 -0.59
N ARG A 116 -24.24 8.50 -0.55
CA ARG A 116 -23.11 8.51 -1.50
C ARG A 116 -23.60 8.33 -2.94
N ALA A 117 -24.46 7.33 -3.16
CA ALA A 117 -25.03 7.06 -4.47
C ALA A 117 -25.84 8.26 -5.00
N ASP A 118 -26.69 8.85 -4.17
CA ASP A 118 -27.50 10.01 -4.55
C ASP A 118 -26.65 11.25 -4.83
N ALA A 119 -25.60 11.50 -4.03
CA ALA A 119 -24.68 12.62 -4.25
C ALA A 119 -23.91 12.49 -5.57
N CYS A 120 -23.56 11.28 -5.96
CA CYS A 120 -22.77 10.99 -7.16
C CYS A 120 -23.61 10.72 -8.41
N LYS A 121 -24.93 10.50 -8.29
CA LYS A 121 -25.84 10.11 -9.37
C LYS A 121 -25.82 11.01 -10.60
N ALA A 122 -25.59 12.30 -10.42
CA ALA A 122 -25.57 13.30 -11.49
C ALA A 122 -24.18 13.51 -12.10
N LEU A 123 -23.16 12.84 -11.61
CA LEU A 123 -21.81 12.97 -12.15
C LEU A 123 -21.72 12.33 -13.55
N PRO A 124 -21.07 13.01 -14.49
CA PRO A 124 -20.91 12.46 -15.82
C PRO A 124 -19.94 11.26 -15.78
N VAL A 125 -20.22 10.25 -16.57
CA VAL A 125 -19.26 9.15 -16.80
C VAL A 125 -18.04 9.71 -17.55
N PRO A 126 -16.81 9.27 -17.24
CA PRO A 126 -15.62 9.66 -17.98
C PRO A 126 -15.78 9.37 -19.47
N ASN A 127 -15.46 10.35 -20.32
CA ASN A 127 -15.51 10.17 -21.77
C ASN A 127 -14.16 9.62 -22.29
N GLU A 128 -14.14 9.14 -23.53
CA GLU A 128 -12.96 8.53 -24.12
C GLU A 128 -11.74 9.48 -24.16
N ALA A 129 -11.96 10.78 -24.38
CA ALA A 129 -10.86 11.75 -24.41
C ALA A 129 -10.19 11.89 -23.02
N GLU A 130 -10.98 11.91 -21.95
CA GLU A 130 -10.48 11.94 -20.59
C GLU A 130 -9.72 10.65 -20.25
N CYS A 131 -10.27 9.50 -20.62
CA CYS A 131 -9.60 8.21 -20.41
C CYS A 131 -8.26 8.13 -21.17
N ARG A 132 -8.20 8.59 -22.42
CA ARG A 132 -6.96 8.65 -23.19
C ARG A 132 -5.95 9.65 -22.62
N GLN A 133 -6.41 10.78 -22.10
CA GLN A 133 -5.56 11.74 -21.41
C GLN A 133 -4.96 11.11 -20.14
N PHE A 134 -5.77 10.45 -19.32
CA PHE A 134 -5.32 9.75 -18.10
C PHE A 134 -4.29 8.67 -18.43
N TYR A 135 -4.59 7.82 -19.42
CA TYR A 135 -3.69 6.79 -19.92
C TYR A 135 -2.32 7.37 -20.34
N ASN A 136 -2.34 8.43 -21.18
CA ASN A 136 -1.10 9.05 -21.67
C ASN A 136 -0.28 9.72 -20.56
N SER A 137 -0.95 10.22 -19.51
CA SER A 137 -0.28 10.85 -18.36
C SER A 137 0.26 9.85 -17.34
N ASN A 138 -0.18 8.59 -17.41
CA ASN A 138 0.15 7.54 -16.45
C ASN A 138 0.63 6.25 -17.15
N LEU A 139 1.34 6.38 -18.27
CA LEU A 139 1.80 5.23 -19.08
C LEU A 139 2.57 4.19 -18.27
N ASP A 140 3.34 4.62 -17.27
CA ASP A 140 4.13 3.72 -16.40
C ASP A 140 3.23 2.78 -15.61
N GLN A 141 2.03 3.23 -15.19
CA GLN A 141 1.05 2.39 -14.48
C GLN A 141 0.42 1.33 -15.38
N PHE A 142 0.32 1.63 -16.66
CA PHE A 142 -0.29 0.77 -17.68
C PHE A 142 0.72 0.05 -18.56
N SER A 143 1.97 -0.04 -18.13
CA SER A 143 3.03 -0.77 -18.81
C SER A 143 3.27 -2.12 -18.16
N ASP A 144 3.74 -3.06 -18.95
CA ASP A 144 4.32 -4.28 -18.39
C ASP A 144 5.57 -3.92 -17.56
N GLU A 145 5.94 -4.76 -16.63
CA GLU A 145 7.13 -4.55 -15.82
C GLU A 145 8.40 -4.73 -16.66
N ASP A 146 9.43 -3.94 -16.32
CA ASP A 146 10.76 -4.15 -16.85
C ASP A 146 11.28 -5.53 -16.45
N GLU A 147 11.96 -6.23 -17.38
CA GLU A 147 12.68 -7.46 -17.09
C GLU A 147 14.19 -7.26 -17.26
N VAL A 148 14.94 -7.83 -16.35
CA VAL A 148 16.41 -7.87 -16.39
C VAL A 148 16.85 -9.31 -16.48
N ARG A 149 17.82 -9.60 -17.36
CA ARG A 149 18.56 -10.86 -17.36
C ARG A 149 19.93 -10.64 -16.77
N ALA A 150 20.29 -11.46 -15.79
CA ALA A 150 21.59 -11.37 -15.16
C ALA A 150 22.23 -12.73 -14.95
N SER A 151 23.56 -12.75 -15.03
CA SER A 151 24.37 -13.84 -14.53
C SER A 151 25.06 -13.42 -13.23
N HIS A 152 25.33 -14.37 -12.34
CA HIS A 152 25.96 -14.04 -11.07
C HIS A 152 27.09 -14.99 -10.67
N ILE A 153 28.03 -14.48 -9.88
CA ILE A 153 29.01 -15.24 -9.10
C ILE A 153 28.59 -15.14 -7.65
N PHE A 154 28.31 -16.24 -7.00
CA PHE A 154 27.85 -16.31 -5.63
C PHE A 154 28.91 -16.96 -4.73
N LYS A 155 29.14 -16.38 -3.56
CA LYS A 155 29.96 -16.94 -2.47
C LYS A 155 29.19 -16.95 -1.17
N SER A 156 28.92 -18.15 -0.64
CA SER A 156 28.29 -18.30 0.66
C SER A 156 29.23 -17.89 1.80
N ILE A 157 28.68 -17.20 2.81
CA ILE A 157 29.39 -16.82 4.02
C ILE A 157 29.00 -17.80 5.13
N ARG A 158 29.69 -18.93 5.19
CA ARG A 158 29.45 -19.94 6.23
C ARG A 158 30.20 -19.64 7.55
N GLU A 159 31.33 -18.94 7.45
CA GLU A 159 32.22 -18.60 8.57
C GLU A 159 32.51 -17.11 8.54
N VAL A 160 32.17 -16.41 9.61
CA VAL A 160 32.29 -14.94 9.70
C VAL A 160 33.76 -14.51 9.54
N GLU A 161 34.70 -15.32 10.03
CA GLU A 161 36.14 -15.06 9.99
C GLU A 161 36.70 -15.03 8.54
N LYS A 162 36.03 -15.70 7.61
CA LYS A 162 36.41 -15.74 6.19
C LYS A 162 35.76 -14.63 5.35
N ARG A 163 34.86 -13.86 5.93
CA ARG A 163 34.06 -12.84 5.21
C ARG A 163 34.94 -11.83 4.48
N GLU A 164 35.96 -11.30 5.16
CA GLU A 164 36.84 -10.29 4.58
C GLU A 164 37.70 -10.88 3.44
N ALA A 165 38.21 -12.11 3.61
CA ALA A 165 39.00 -12.79 2.57
C ALA A 165 38.16 -13.07 1.32
N ILE A 166 36.89 -13.53 1.49
CA ILE A 166 35.97 -13.78 0.39
C ILE A 166 35.66 -12.47 -0.35
N PHE A 167 35.38 -11.40 0.39
CA PHE A 167 35.11 -10.08 -0.21
C PHE A 167 36.28 -9.58 -1.04
N LYS A 168 37.51 -9.64 -0.50
CA LYS A 168 38.75 -9.25 -1.22
C LYS A 168 38.95 -10.08 -2.49
N ALA A 169 38.77 -11.40 -2.41
CA ALA A 169 38.92 -12.29 -3.56
C ALA A 169 37.87 -11.93 -4.66
N LEU A 170 36.62 -11.63 -4.29
CA LEU A 170 35.62 -11.21 -5.25
C LEU A 170 35.92 -9.82 -5.84
N CYS A 171 36.55 -8.92 -5.09
CA CYS A 171 36.99 -7.62 -5.63
C CYS A 171 38.08 -7.81 -6.69
N GLU A 172 39.02 -8.77 -6.49
CA GLU A 172 40.04 -9.13 -7.50
C GLU A 172 39.39 -9.73 -8.75
N VAL A 173 38.43 -10.64 -8.59
CA VAL A 173 37.63 -11.19 -9.70
C VAL A 173 36.91 -10.09 -10.46
N ARG A 174 36.27 -9.17 -9.74
CA ARG A 174 35.60 -8.01 -10.35
C ARG A 174 36.57 -7.19 -11.20
N GLN A 175 37.79 -6.92 -10.69
CA GLN A 175 38.74 -6.14 -11.46
C GLN A 175 39.12 -6.85 -12.77
N GLN A 176 39.35 -8.16 -12.74
CA GLN A 176 39.61 -8.94 -13.95
C GLN A 176 38.44 -8.88 -14.94
N LEU A 177 37.17 -8.91 -14.44
CA LEU A 177 35.98 -8.81 -15.27
C LEU A 177 35.83 -7.41 -15.91
N VAL A 178 36.15 -6.36 -15.17
CA VAL A 178 36.17 -4.99 -15.70
C VAL A 178 37.29 -4.81 -16.75
N ASP A 179 38.41 -5.48 -16.56
CA ASP A 179 39.54 -5.48 -17.50
C ASP A 179 39.30 -6.39 -18.74
N GLY A 180 38.12 -7.02 -18.82
CA GLY A 180 37.68 -7.77 -20.00
C GLY A 180 37.70 -9.27 -19.92
N ALA A 181 37.93 -9.86 -18.73
CA ALA A 181 37.88 -11.32 -18.55
C ALA A 181 36.43 -11.84 -18.83
N CYS A 182 36.35 -13.09 -19.26
CA CYS A 182 35.09 -13.75 -19.53
C CYS A 182 34.32 -14.04 -18.24
N PHE A 183 33.10 -13.48 -18.12
CA PHE A 183 32.28 -13.68 -16.92
C PHE A 183 31.92 -15.14 -16.67
N ALA A 184 31.59 -15.89 -17.72
CA ALA A 184 31.22 -17.30 -17.60
C ALA A 184 32.36 -18.16 -17.09
N GLU A 185 33.59 -17.90 -17.53
CA GLU A 185 34.77 -18.61 -17.05
C GLU A 185 35.10 -18.25 -15.60
N ALA A 186 35.03 -16.97 -15.25
CA ALA A 186 35.19 -16.53 -13.87
C ALA A 186 34.11 -17.12 -12.94
N ALA A 187 32.86 -17.20 -13.41
CA ALA A 187 31.78 -17.79 -12.65
C ALA A 187 32.01 -19.28 -12.37
N LYS A 188 32.47 -20.06 -13.37
CA LYS A 188 32.83 -21.48 -13.19
C LYS A 188 33.94 -21.69 -12.16
N GLN A 189 34.89 -20.77 -12.08
CA GLN A 189 36.04 -20.88 -11.17
C GLN A 189 35.74 -20.39 -9.76
N HIS A 190 34.90 -19.38 -9.64
CA HIS A 190 34.74 -18.63 -8.39
C HIS A 190 33.37 -18.74 -7.75
N SER A 191 32.31 -19.21 -8.46
CA SER A 191 30.98 -19.37 -7.86
C SER A 191 30.87 -20.64 -7.02
N ASP A 192 30.12 -20.56 -5.92
CA ASP A 192 29.68 -21.73 -5.16
C ASP A 192 28.43 -22.38 -5.75
N LYS A 193 27.81 -21.73 -6.77
CA LYS A 193 26.67 -22.25 -7.50
C LYS A 193 27.10 -23.10 -8.70
N PRO A 194 26.35 -24.15 -9.02
CA PRO A 194 26.57 -24.93 -10.24
C PRO A 194 26.35 -24.07 -11.49
N GLU A 195 26.88 -24.53 -12.64
CA GLU A 195 26.86 -23.75 -13.89
C GLU A 195 25.45 -23.38 -14.34
N GLU A 196 24.48 -24.26 -14.11
CA GLU A 196 23.09 -24.09 -14.49
C GLU A 196 22.38 -22.95 -13.71
N GLU A 197 22.92 -22.58 -12.54
CA GLU A 197 22.38 -21.53 -11.69
C GLU A 197 23.13 -20.18 -11.84
N ILE A 198 24.10 -20.09 -12.74
CA ILE A 198 24.87 -18.86 -12.99
C ILE A 198 24.05 -17.85 -13.79
N ASP A 199 23.35 -18.28 -14.81
CA ASP A 199 22.43 -17.44 -15.58
C ASP A 199 21.02 -17.58 -15.02
N LEU A 200 20.53 -16.50 -14.43
CA LEU A 200 19.21 -16.46 -13.78
C LEU A 200 18.05 -16.27 -14.77
N GLY A 201 18.35 -16.12 -16.08
CA GLY A 201 17.33 -15.77 -17.06
C GLY A 201 16.79 -14.35 -16.89
N PHE A 202 15.69 -14.06 -17.57
CA PHE A 202 14.93 -12.82 -17.36
C PHE A 202 14.06 -12.96 -16.13
N PHE A 203 14.07 -11.92 -15.28
CA PHE A 203 13.25 -11.83 -14.07
C PHE A 203 12.69 -10.42 -13.92
N LYS A 204 11.57 -10.33 -13.21
CA LYS A 204 10.89 -9.10 -12.81
C LYS A 204 11.22 -8.74 -11.38
N ARG A 205 10.79 -7.57 -10.94
CA ARG A 205 10.85 -7.18 -9.52
C ARG A 205 9.96 -8.07 -8.67
N GLY A 206 10.46 -8.47 -7.49
CA GLY A 206 9.77 -9.35 -6.56
C GLY A 206 9.96 -10.86 -6.82
N GLU A 207 10.73 -11.25 -7.84
CA GLU A 207 11.03 -12.67 -8.14
C GLU A 207 12.32 -13.15 -7.47
N LEU A 208 13.24 -12.24 -7.15
CA LEU A 208 14.52 -12.53 -6.48
C LEU A 208 14.63 -11.77 -5.14
N MET A 209 15.79 -11.87 -4.50
CA MET A 209 16.04 -11.12 -3.26
C MET A 209 16.15 -9.61 -3.55
N ASP A 210 15.54 -8.79 -2.70
CA ASP A 210 15.46 -7.35 -2.87
C ASP A 210 16.84 -6.70 -3.09
N GLU A 211 17.86 -7.13 -2.31
CA GLU A 211 19.20 -6.58 -2.44
C GLU A 211 19.84 -6.92 -3.80
N PHE A 212 19.50 -8.09 -4.37
CA PHE A 212 19.98 -8.49 -5.69
C PHE A 212 19.28 -7.67 -6.79
N GLU A 213 17.97 -7.51 -6.68
CA GLU A 213 17.17 -6.74 -7.63
C GLU A 213 17.53 -5.27 -7.64
N VAL A 214 17.67 -4.64 -6.47
CA VAL A 214 18.07 -3.22 -6.35
C VAL A 214 19.37 -2.96 -7.12
N VAL A 215 20.36 -3.87 -7.02
CA VAL A 215 21.62 -3.73 -7.76
C VAL A 215 21.40 -3.94 -9.25
N THR A 216 20.79 -5.05 -9.67
CA THR A 216 20.72 -5.43 -11.09
C THR A 216 19.79 -4.52 -11.90
N PHE A 217 18.69 -4.05 -11.32
CA PHE A 217 17.79 -3.09 -12.00
C PHE A 217 18.41 -1.69 -12.12
N SER A 218 19.37 -1.32 -11.28
CA SER A 218 20.10 -0.05 -11.40
C SER A 218 21.21 -0.06 -12.47
N MET A 219 21.63 -1.25 -12.93
CA MET A 219 22.75 -1.42 -13.85
C MET A 219 22.33 -1.36 -15.32
N LYS A 220 23.27 -1.02 -16.19
CA LYS A 220 23.10 -1.10 -17.64
C LYS A 220 23.42 -2.50 -18.16
N GLU A 221 22.92 -2.83 -19.33
CA GLU A 221 23.32 -4.05 -20.04
C GLU A 221 24.83 -4.08 -20.29
N GLY A 222 25.44 -5.23 -20.02
CA GLY A 222 26.88 -5.44 -20.11
C GLY A 222 27.67 -5.06 -18.86
N GLU A 223 27.09 -4.35 -17.91
CA GLU A 223 27.75 -3.86 -16.70
C GLU A 223 27.97 -4.98 -15.69
N VAL A 224 29.10 -4.91 -14.96
CA VAL A 224 29.45 -5.79 -13.83
C VAL A 224 29.31 -5.00 -12.54
N SER A 225 28.53 -5.52 -11.59
CA SER A 225 28.26 -4.87 -10.31
C SER A 225 29.53 -4.69 -9.46
N PRO A 226 29.50 -3.79 -8.48
CA PRO A 226 30.31 -3.94 -7.28
C PRO A 226 30.04 -5.28 -6.59
N VAL A 227 30.95 -5.73 -5.69
CA VAL A 227 30.63 -6.83 -4.78
C VAL A 227 29.58 -6.36 -3.81
N PHE A 228 28.45 -7.05 -3.74
CA PHE A 228 27.37 -6.74 -2.79
C PHE A 228 26.98 -7.97 -1.98
N CYS A 229 26.28 -7.75 -0.88
CA CYS A 229 25.88 -8.78 0.06
C CYS A 229 24.37 -8.93 0.07
N THR A 230 23.90 -10.16 0.14
CA THR A 230 22.52 -10.52 0.50
C THR A 230 22.56 -11.32 1.80
N GLN A 231 21.39 -11.68 2.33
CA GLN A 231 21.33 -12.59 3.49
C GLN A 231 22.03 -13.94 3.26
N ASN A 232 22.20 -14.39 2.01
CA ASN A 232 22.80 -15.67 1.65
C ASN A 232 24.32 -15.62 1.44
N GLY A 233 24.89 -14.44 1.17
CA GLY A 233 26.31 -14.31 0.90
C GLY A 233 26.68 -13.14 0.00
N PHE A 234 27.88 -13.18 -0.55
CA PHE A 234 28.37 -12.18 -1.50
C PHE A 234 28.08 -12.55 -2.95
N HIS A 235 27.79 -11.51 -3.72
CA HIS A 235 27.51 -11.62 -5.14
C HIS A 235 28.35 -10.65 -5.97
N LEU A 236 28.66 -11.09 -7.19
CA LEU A 236 28.97 -10.24 -8.34
C LEU A 236 27.93 -10.55 -9.41
N ALA A 237 27.27 -9.56 -9.94
CA ALA A 237 26.28 -9.71 -11.00
C ALA A 237 26.77 -9.06 -12.30
N LYS A 238 26.36 -9.61 -13.44
CA LYS A 238 26.48 -8.99 -14.75
C LYS A 238 25.12 -8.98 -15.40
N VAL A 239 24.63 -7.81 -15.78
CA VAL A 239 23.40 -7.69 -16.57
C VAL A 239 23.71 -8.09 -18.01
N THR A 240 23.02 -9.12 -18.50
CA THR A 240 23.22 -9.69 -19.85
C THR A 240 22.11 -9.35 -20.82
N GLY A 241 21.01 -8.76 -20.35
CA GLY A 241 19.92 -8.28 -21.17
C GLY A 241 18.93 -7.45 -20.36
N ARG A 242 18.20 -6.59 -21.05
CA ARG A 242 17.08 -5.80 -20.49
C ARG A 242 15.94 -5.80 -21.47
N LYS A 243 14.72 -5.91 -20.94
CA LYS A 243 13.49 -5.67 -21.70
C LYS A 243 12.73 -4.58 -20.96
N ALA A 244 12.55 -3.46 -21.64
CA ALA A 244 11.68 -2.41 -21.13
C ALA A 244 10.22 -2.88 -21.20
N GLY A 245 9.46 -2.65 -20.15
CA GLY A 245 8.02 -2.85 -20.16
C GLY A 245 7.38 -2.08 -21.30
N GLN A 246 6.43 -2.70 -21.95
CA GLN A 246 5.68 -2.05 -23.04
C GLN A 246 4.33 -1.57 -22.52
N PRO A 247 3.90 -0.37 -22.92
CA PRO A 247 2.57 0.11 -22.60
C PRO A 247 1.50 -0.87 -23.10
N LYS A 248 0.61 -1.31 -22.22
CA LYS A 248 -0.54 -2.13 -22.58
C LYS A 248 -1.45 -1.32 -23.52
N PRO A 249 -2.03 -1.91 -24.54
CA PRO A 249 -2.96 -1.22 -25.42
C PRO A 249 -4.08 -0.53 -24.62
N PHE A 250 -4.39 0.73 -24.96
CA PHE A 250 -5.45 1.50 -24.27
C PHE A 250 -6.75 0.71 -24.13
N GLU A 251 -7.16 0.00 -25.17
CA GLU A 251 -8.41 -0.76 -25.16
C GLU A 251 -8.43 -1.91 -24.11
N SER A 252 -7.27 -2.43 -23.73
CA SER A 252 -7.17 -3.47 -22.70
C SER A 252 -7.28 -2.95 -21.28
N VAL A 253 -6.98 -1.68 -21.04
CA VAL A 253 -6.99 -1.01 -19.71
C VAL A 253 -8.08 0.05 -19.60
N ARG A 254 -8.86 0.26 -20.66
CA ARG A 254 -9.90 1.29 -20.73
C ARG A 254 -10.91 1.18 -19.59
N SER A 255 -11.41 -0.01 -19.31
CA SER A 255 -12.40 -0.23 -18.24
C SER A 255 -11.83 0.06 -16.85
N GLU A 256 -10.56 -0.25 -16.63
CA GLU A 256 -9.84 0.08 -15.40
C GLU A 256 -9.73 1.59 -15.22
N ILE A 257 -9.34 2.31 -16.28
CA ILE A 257 -9.25 3.77 -16.30
C ILE A 257 -10.61 4.44 -16.09
N GLU A 258 -11.68 3.95 -16.73
CA GLU A 258 -13.04 4.44 -16.53
C GLU A 258 -13.48 4.28 -15.07
N SER A 259 -13.15 3.14 -14.45
CA SER A 259 -13.45 2.88 -13.04
C SER A 259 -12.66 3.80 -12.11
N GLU A 260 -11.38 3.98 -12.35
CA GLU A 260 -10.49 4.86 -11.57
C GLU A 260 -10.95 6.32 -11.64
N LEU A 261 -11.20 6.85 -12.83
CA LEU A 261 -11.68 8.22 -13.00
C LEU A 261 -13.08 8.43 -12.40
N THR A 262 -13.93 7.40 -12.42
CA THR A 262 -15.24 7.44 -11.76
C THR A 262 -15.08 7.49 -10.25
N ALA A 263 -14.21 6.66 -9.68
CA ALA A 263 -13.90 6.67 -8.24
C ALA A 263 -13.37 8.03 -7.80
N GLN A 264 -12.39 8.60 -8.53
CA GLN A 264 -11.85 9.93 -8.24
C GLN A 264 -12.92 11.03 -8.25
N ARG A 265 -13.87 10.98 -9.20
CA ARG A 265 -15.02 11.93 -9.24
C ARG A 265 -15.94 11.75 -8.07
N HIS A 266 -16.20 10.52 -7.67
CA HIS A 266 -17.04 10.21 -6.51
C HIS A 266 -16.37 10.74 -5.23
N ASP A 267 -15.08 10.48 -5.05
CA ASP A 267 -14.34 10.93 -3.87
C ASP A 267 -14.30 12.45 -3.79
N ALA A 268 -13.98 13.14 -4.89
CA ALA A 268 -14.00 14.61 -4.95
C ALA A 268 -15.40 15.18 -4.63
N LYS A 269 -16.48 14.50 -5.08
CA LYS A 269 -17.85 14.94 -4.79
C LYS A 269 -18.22 14.76 -3.32
N LEU A 270 -17.77 13.67 -2.72
CA LEU A 270 -17.98 13.42 -1.28
C LEU A 270 -17.15 14.37 -0.42
N GLU A 271 -15.94 14.71 -0.83
CA GLU A 271 -15.11 15.73 -0.18
C GLU A 271 -15.81 17.10 -0.23
N GLU A 272 -16.33 17.50 -1.40
CA GLU A 272 -17.11 18.74 -1.55
C GLU A 272 -18.33 18.77 -0.60
N LEU A 273 -19.06 17.65 -0.50
CA LEU A 273 -20.19 17.52 0.41
C LEU A 273 -19.74 17.68 1.86
N VAL A 274 -18.70 16.98 2.27
CA VAL A 274 -18.21 17.04 3.66
C VAL A 274 -17.63 18.40 3.98
N ASP A 275 -16.95 19.06 3.06
CA ASP A 275 -16.47 20.44 3.25
C ASP A 275 -17.62 21.44 3.42
N ALA A 276 -18.73 21.22 2.75
CA ALA A 276 -19.94 22.01 2.98
C ALA A 276 -20.53 21.75 4.38
N LEU A 277 -20.56 20.49 4.82
CA LEU A 277 -21.01 20.12 6.16
C LEU A 277 -20.09 20.67 7.27
N LYS A 278 -18.76 20.62 7.09
CA LYS A 278 -17.79 21.19 8.03
C LYS A 278 -18.02 22.68 8.30
N LYS A 279 -18.47 23.45 7.31
CA LYS A 279 -18.76 24.89 7.47
C LYS A 279 -19.88 25.21 8.48
N THR A 280 -20.79 24.25 8.68
CA THR A 280 -21.95 24.41 9.56
C THR A 280 -21.89 23.52 10.80
N ALA A 281 -20.97 22.57 10.82
CA ALA A 281 -20.80 21.66 11.93
C ALA A 281 -20.10 22.33 13.11
N ASN A 282 -20.50 21.95 14.33
CA ASN A 282 -19.74 22.24 15.53
C ASN A 282 -18.74 21.10 15.79
N ILE A 283 -17.46 21.38 15.56
CA ILE A 283 -16.36 20.42 15.74
C ILE A 283 -15.45 20.95 16.83
N GLU A 284 -15.41 20.26 17.94
CA GLU A 284 -14.59 20.61 19.09
C GLU A 284 -13.52 19.53 19.29
N TYR A 285 -12.26 19.96 19.30
CA TYR A 285 -11.13 19.14 19.64
C TYR A 285 -10.22 19.93 20.58
N THR A 286 -9.88 19.33 21.72
CA THR A 286 -8.87 19.90 22.60
C THR A 286 -7.62 19.04 22.46
N GLU A 287 -6.54 19.64 21.97
CA GLU A 287 -5.24 18.94 21.94
C GLU A 287 -4.83 18.53 23.36
N PRO A 288 -4.26 17.32 23.55
CA PRO A 288 -3.56 17.03 24.79
C PRO A 288 -2.50 18.12 24.94
N GLY A 289 -2.59 18.90 26.00
CA GLY A 289 -1.56 19.92 26.27
C GLY A 289 -0.19 19.25 26.23
N ASP A 290 0.79 19.90 25.62
CA ASP A 290 2.20 19.51 25.66
C ASP A 290 2.68 19.61 27.12
N GLY A 291 2.31 18.61 27.90
CA GLY A 291 2.80 18.42 29.26
C GLY A 291 4.25 17.91 29.19
N PHE A 292 5.15 18.69 28.63
CA PHE A 292 6.54 18.57 28.97
C PHE A 292 6.70 19.22 30.36
N ASP A 293 6.56 18.40 31.41
CA ASP A 293 7.14 18.73 32.68
C ASP A 293 8.65 18.92 32.46
N GLU A 294 9.10 20.17 32.46
CA GLU A 294 10.51 20.49 32.64
C GLU A 294 10.91 19.88 33.99
N HIS A 295 11.49 18.69 33.97
CA HIS A 295 12.22 18.18 35.11
C HIS A 295 13.44 19.11 35.30
N GLU A 296 13.28 20.08 36.16
CA GLU A 296 14.38 20.78 36.78
C GLU A 296 15.35 19.75 37.35
N HIS A 297 16.52 19.69 36.76
CA HIS A 297 17.68 19.03 37.36
C HIS A 297 18.31 20.07 38.32
N ASP A 298 18.04 19.89 39.62
CA ASP A 298 18.92 20.38 40.70
C ASP A 298 20.01 19.33 40.99
#